data_1750ca91cd85573ae8d81f1eb94059a8
#
_entry.id   1750ca91cd85573ae8d81f1eb94059a8
#
_cell.length_a   1.000
_cell.length_b   1.000
_cell.length_c   1.000
_cell.angle_alpha   90.00
_cell.angle_beta   90.00
_cell.angle_gamma   90.00
#
_symmetry.space_group_name_H-M   'P 1'
#
loop_
_entity.id
_entity.type
_entity.pdbx_description
1 polymer ?
#
loop_
_entity_poly.entity_id
_entity_poly.type
_entity_poly.pdbx_seq_one_letter_code
_entity_poly.pdbx_strand_id
1 'polypeptide(L)'
;MFQFRNEKERPYCSEEENMLNILFMGTPDFAQESLKCLVEEKYNIIGVVTNPDRPKGRGMKMIASPVKEYAIEKGLEVYQPEKVKKNTEFIEKIRSLNPDVICVVAYGKILPKEILDIPKYGCINVHASILPKYRGAAPIQWAVLNGDKVTGVTTMYMDVGMDTGDIILVEETNIGEEETTGELWDRLSKIGGNLLVKTLK
;
A
#
# COMPACT_ATOMS: atom_id res chain seq x y z
N MET A 1 -27.65 -35.29 -38.79
CA MET A 1 -27.18 -34.07 -39.46
C MET A 1 -27.29 -32.94 -38.44
N PHE A 2 -26.27 -32.80 -37.57
CA PHE A 2 -26.25 -31.79 -36.49
C PHE A 2 -25.37 -30.64 -36.94
N GLN A 3 -26.00 -29.45 -37.11
CA GLN A 3 -25.31 -28.22 -37.43
C GLN A 3 -24.61 -27.68 -36.21
N PHE A 4 -23.29 -27.51 -36.30
CA PHE A 4 -22.48 -26.75 -35.35
C PHE A 4 -22.88 -25.26 -35.41
N ARG A 5 -23.36 -24.72 -34.29
CA ARG A 5 -23.57 -23.28 -34.13
C ARG A 5 -22.23 -22.61 -33.92
N ASN A 6 -21.96 -21.61 -34.73
CA ASN A 6 -20.86 -20.67 -34.66
C ASN A 6 -20.62 -20.16 -33.23
N GLU A 7 -19.37 -20.26 -32.80
CA GLU A 7 -18.83 -19.46 -31.72
C GLU A 7 -18.91 -17.98 -32.12
N LYS A 8 -19.90 -17.29 -31.58
CA LYS A 8 -19.99 -15.84 -31.67
C LYS A 8 -18.85 -15.26 -30.83
N GLU A 9 -18.01 -14.49 -31.49
CA GLU A 9 -17.01 -13.58 -30.98
C GLU A 9 -17.45 -12.96 -29.66
N ARG A 10 -16.64 -13.13 -28.64
CA ARG A 10 -16.77 -12.32 -27.42
C ARG A 10 -16.49 -10.88 -27.84
N PRO A 11 -17.34 -9.92 -27.49
CA PRO A 11 -17.05 -8.54 -27.77
C PRO A 11 -15.71 -8.19 -27.07
N TYR A 12 -14.82 -7.58 -27.83
CA TYR A 12 -13.59 -6.95 -27.37
C TYR A 12 -13.97 -5.95 -26.26
N CYS A 13 -13.77 -6.32 -25.00
CA CYS A 13 -13.91 -5.40 -23.89
C CYS A 13 -12.91 -4.28 -24.13
N SER A 14 -13.41 -3.08 -24.34
CA SER A 14 -12.60 -1.87 -24.44
C SER A 14 -11.81 -1.68 -23.14
N GLU A 15 -10.53 -1.35 -23.24
CA GLU A 15 -9.57 -1.14 -22.15
C GLU A 15 -9.94 0.04 -21.20
N GLU A 16 -11.15 0.57 -21.28
CA GLU A 16 -11.67 1.67 -20.45
C GLU A 16 -12.49 1.22 -19.23
N GLU A 17 -12.64 -0.10 -18.98
CA GLU A 17 -13.43 -0.59 -17.85
C GLU A 17 -12.66 -0.53 -16.54
N ASN A 18 -12.98 0.51 -15.76
CA ASN A 18 -12.79 0.60 -14.30
C ASN A 18 -11.36 0.66 -13.78
N MET A 19 -10.55 1.58 -14.26
CA MET A 19 -9.32 1.91 -13.48
C MET A 19 -9.73 2.64 -12.20
N LEU A 20 -9.57 1.95 -11.07
CA LEU A 20 -9.75 2.52 -9.73
C LEU A 20 -8.88 3.78 -9.57
N ASN A 21 -9.48 4.86 -9.09
CA ASN A 21 -8.76 6.05 -8.64
C ASN A 21 -8.12 5.75 -7.29
N ILE A 22 -6.81 5.56 -7.26
CA ILE A 22 -6.06 5.19 -6.07
C ILE A 22 -5.36 6.39 -5.49
N LEU A 23 -5.63 6.71 -4.22
CA LEU A 23 -4.77 7.54 -3.40
C LEU A 23 -3.80 6.65 -2.64
N PHE A 24 -2.50 6.81 -2.88
CA PHE A 24 -1.47 6.01 -2.21
C PHE A 24 -0.89 6.76 -1.01
N MET A 25 -0.73 6.08 0.13
CA MET A 25 -0.12 6.64 1.34
C MET A 25 1.02 5.74 1.81
N GLY A 26 2.25 6.24 1.81
CA GLY A 26 3.42 5.47 2.23
C GLY A 26 4.66 6.33 2.41
N THR A 27 5.71 5.80 3.02
CA THR A 27 6.93 6.58 3.30
C THR A 27 8.23 5.85 2.96
N PRO A 28 8.57 4.65 3.52
CA PRO A 28 9.84 4.00 3.31
C PRO A 28 9.91 3.27 1.95
N ASP A 29 11.06 2.70 1.69
CA ASP A 29 11.35 1.83 0.55
C ASP A 29 10.39 0.64 0.45
N PHE A 30 9.98 0.06 1.59
CA PHE A 30 8.94 -0.97 1.63
C PHE A 30 7.64 -0.52 0.92
N ALA A 31 7.22 0.72 1.17
CA ALA A 31 6.04 1.30 0.54
C ALA A 31 6.29 1.67 -0.93
N GLN A 32 7.51 2.06 -1.28
CA GLN A 32 7.90 2.38 -2.65
C GLN A 32 7.69 1.18 -3.59
N GLU A 33 8.03 -0.05 -3.17
CA GLU A 33 7.82 -1.25 -3.98
C GLU A 33 6.33 -1.48 -4.27
N SER A 34 5.45 -1.24 -3.30
CA SER A 34 4.00 -1.32 -3.52
C SER A 34 3.50 -0.26 -4.53
N LEU A 35 3.97 0.99 -4.40
CA LEU A 35 3.63 2.04 -5.36
C LEU A 35 4.12 1.71 -6.76
N LYS A 36 5.32 1.14 -6.87
CA LYS A 36 5.91 0.71 -8.12
C LYS A 36 5.07 -0.37 -8.81
N CYS A 37 4.64 -1.40 -8.06
CA CYS A 37 3.75 -2.43 -8.60
C CYS A 37 2.43 -1.85 -9.14
N LEU A 38 1.83 -0.89 -8.43
CA LEU A 38 0.60 -0.23 -8.88
C LEU A 38 0.81 0.57 -10.18
N VAL A 39 1.93 1.30 -10.30
CA VAL A 39 2.27 2.07 -11.51
C VAL A 39 2.56 1.15 -12.69
N GLU A 40 3.30 0.06 -12.48
CA GLU A 40 3.62 -0.94 -13.52
C GLU A 40 2.36 -1.65 -14.04
N GLU A 41 1.40 -1.93 -13.16
CA GLU A 41 0.06 -2.48 -13.52
C GLU A 41 -0.90 -1.42 -14.09
N LYS A 42 -0.43 -0.18 -14.29
CA LYS A 42 -1.16 0.94 -14.90
C LYS A 42 -2.41 1.38 -14.14
N TYR A 43 -2.45 1.21 -12.82
CA TYR A 43 -3.51 1.79 -12.00
C TYR A 43 -3.48 3.33 -12.06
N ASN A 44 -4.63 3.96 -11.96
CA ASN A 44 -4.74 5.42 -11.92
C ASN A 44 -4.40 5.95 -10.51
N ILE A 45 -3.15 6.36 -10.31
CA ILE A 45 -2.69 6.96 -9.05
C ILE A 45 -3.00 8.46 -9.08
N ILE A 46 -4.07 8.86 -8.40
CA ILE A 46 -4.55 10.25 -8.37
C ILE A 46 -3.78 11.15 -7.38
N GLY A 47 -2.90 10.58 -6.59
CA GLY A 47 -2.03 11.29 -5.67
C GLY A 47 -1.26 10.35 -4.77
N VAL A 48 -0.14 10.85 -4.25
CA VAL A 48 0.74 10.13 -3.33
C VAL A 48 0.93 10.96 -2.07
N VAL A 49 0.61 10.37 -0.93
CA VAL A 49 0.79 11.01 0.38
C VAL A 49 1.98 10.38 1.08
N THR A 50 2.92 11.18 1.51
CA THR A 50 4.09 10.71 2.26
C THR A 50 4.43 11.66 3.40
N ASN A 51 5.28 11.22 4.33
CA ASN A 51 5.73 12.09 5.41
C ASN A 51 6.59 13.24 4.89
N PRO A 52 6.59 14.41 5.57
CA PRO A 52 7.48 15.51 5.23
C PRO A 52 8.95 15.11 5.23
N ASP A 53 9.74 15.77 4.39
CA ASP A 53 11.18 15.60 4.35
C ASP A 53 11.77 15.83 5.73
N ARG A 54 12.78 15.05 6.10
CA ARG A 54 13.42 15.16 7.42
C ARG A 54 14.91 15.35 7.28
N PRO A 55 15.52 16.14 8.18
CA PRO A 55 16.96 16.25 8.23
C PRO A 55 17.58 14.90 8.62
N LYS A 56 18.58 14.46 7.85
CA LYS A 56 19.31 13.19 8.09
C LYS A 56 20.82 13.41 8.05
N GLY A 57 21.54 12.67 8.87
CA GLY A 57 22.99 12.70 8.92
C GLY A 57 23.59 13.91 9.66
N ARG A 58 24.92 13.95 9.78
CA ARG A 58 25.67 15.00 10.50
C ARG A 58 25.50 16.39 9.89
N GLY A 59 25.16 16.50 8.61
CA GLY A 59 24.96 17.76 7.91
C GLY A 59 23.51 18.27 7.89
N MET A 60 22.57 17.63 8.61
CA MET A 60 21.15 18.02 8.66
C MET A 60 20.52 18.26 7.29
N LYS A 61 21.01 17.57 6.24
CA LYS A 61 20.47 17.70 4.90
C LYS A 61 19.04 17.14 4.85
N MET A 62 18.13 17.93 4.31
CA MET A 62 16.75 17.47 4.08
C MET A 62 16.74 16.34 3.06
N ILE A 63 16.19 15.20 3.45
CA ILE A 63 16.11 14.02 2.59
C ILE A 63 14.64 13.70 2.34
N ALA A 64 14.30 13.54 1.07
CA ALA A 64 13.00 13.06 0.65
C ALA A 64 12.81 11.58 1.02
N SER A 65 11.55 11.17 1.18
CA SER A 65 11.25 9.75 1.36
C SER A 65 11.43 8.99 0.04
N PRO A 66 11.76 7.68 0.06
CA PRO A 66 11.81 6.84 -1.13
C PRO A 66 10.52 6.92 -1.97
N VAL A 67 9.36 6.94 -1.32
CA VAL A 67 8.06 7.09 -1.98
C VAL A 67 7.96 8.45 -2.70
N LYS A 68 8.43 9.55 -2.09
CA LYS A 68 8.43 10.87 -2.73
C LYS A 68 9.33 10.89 -3.96
N GLU A 69 10.55 10.38 -3.84
CA GLU A 69 11.51 10.36 -4.94
C GLU A 69 10.94 9.62 -6.15
N TYR A 70 10.37 8.44 -5.93
CA TYR A 70 9.74 7.64 -6.99
C TYR A 70 8.49 8.34 -7.58
N ALA A 71 7.64 8.91 -6.73
CA ALA A 71 6.44 9.62 -7.19
C ALA A 71 6.80 10.79 -8.10
N ILE A 72 7.82 11.59 -7.75
CA ILE A 72 8.32 12.70 -8.58
C ILE A 72 8.89 12.18 -9.90
N GLU A 73 9.70 11.11 -9.88
CA GLU A 73 10.23 10.46 -11.10
C GLU A 73 9.11 10.05 -12.07
N LYS A 74 7.98 9.57 -11.53
CA LYS A 74 6.82 9.16 -12.33
C LYS A 74 5.82 10.28 -12.65
N GLY A 75 6.10 11.51 -12.23
CA GLY A 75 5.22 12.67 -12.47
C GLY A 75 3.91 12.63 -11.68
N LEU A 76 3.88 11.88 -10.55
CA LEU A 76 2.73 11.78 -9.67
C LEU A 76 2.66 12.97 -8.71
N GLU A 77 1.45 13.45 -8.42
CA GLU A 77 1.25 14.53 -7.46
C GLU A 77 1.53 14.07 -6.03
N VAL A 78 2.35 14.84 -5.28
CA VAL A 78 2.82 14.46 -3.93
C VAL A 78 2.28 15.43 -2.88
N TYR A 79 1.71 14.88 -1.81
CA TYR A 79 1.21 15.60 -0.65
C TYR A 79 2.00 15.21 0.60
N GLN A 80 2.45 16.20 1.37
CA GLN A 80 3.25 15.99 2.58
C GLN A 80 2.66 16.70 3.80
N PRO A 81 1.47 16.28 4.30
CA PRO A 81 0.85 16.92 5.45
C PRO A 81 1.67 16.68 6.72
N GLU A 82 1.98 17.74 7.48
CA GLU A 82 2.59 17.63 8.80
C GLU A 82 1.73 16.82 9.77
N LYS A 83 0.43 17.11 9.76
CA LYS A 83 -0.58 16.43 10.57
C LYS A 83 -1.69 15.90 9.67
N VAL A 84 -2.18 14.70 9.99
CA VAL A 84 -3.33 14.09 9.32
C VAL A 84 -4.60 14.30 10.17
N LYS A 85 -4.48 14.05 11.48
CA LYS A 85 -5.58 14.24 12.43
C LYS A 85 -5.89 15.72 12.64
N LYS A 86 -7.15 16.09 12.59
CA LYS A 86 -7.64 17.48 12.75
C LYS A 86 -7.09 18.46 11.69
N ASN A 87 -6.75 17.98 10.53
CA ASN A 87 -6.31 18.78 9.38
C ASN A 87 -7.46 18.87 8.37
N THR A 88 -8.37 19.81 8.57
CA THR A 88 -9.58 19.97 7.74
C THR A 88 -9.21 20.22 6.27
N GLU A 89 -8.21 21.07 6.00
CA GLU A 89 -7.75 21.37 4.65
C GLU A 89 -7.30 20.11 3.91
N PHE A 90 -6.51 19.28 4.56
CA PHE A 90 -6.02 18.02 3.96
C PHE A 90 -7.16 17.00 3.77
N ILE A 91 -8.10 16.92 4.71
CA ILE A 91 -9.28 16.05 4.58
C ILE A 91 -10.14 16.47 3.39
N GLU A 92 -10.41 17.77 3.24
CA GLU A 92 -11.16 18.31 2.09
C GLU A 92 -10.40 18.10 0.76
N LYS A 93 -9.06 18.22 0.79
CA LYS A 93 -8.26 17.89 -0.39
C LYS A 93 -8.43 16.42 -0.81
N ILE A 94 -8.39 15.47 0.13
CA ILE A 94 -8.62 14.04 -0.18
C ILE A 94 -10.04 13.85 -0.75
N ARG A 95 -11.05 14.51 -0.17
CA ARG A 95 -12.42 14.43 -0.69
C ARG A 95 -12.53 14.95 -2.12
N SER A 96 -11.86 16.06 -2.42
CA SER A 96 -11.86 16.63 -3.77
C SER A 96 -11.18 15.75 -4.80
N LEU A 97 -10.19 14.93 -4.41
CA LEU A 97 -9.56 13.94 -5.26
C LEU A 97 -10.48 12.76 -5.58
N ASN A 98 -11.51 12.54 -4.76
CA ASN A 98 -12.51 11.48 -4.95
C ASN A 98 -11.90 10.08 -5.19
N PRO A 99 -11.08 9.55 -4.27
CA PRO A 99 -10.48 8.23 -4.43
C PRO A 99 -11.54 7.12 -4.35
N ASP A 100 -11.42 6.11 -5.22
CA ASP A 100 -12.20 4.88 -5.08
C ASP A 100 -11.66 4.00 -3.94
N VAL A 101 -10.35 3.99 -3.75
CA VAL A 101 -9.65 3.28 -2.68
C VAL A 101 -8.43 4.07 -2.20
N ILE A 102 -8.11 3.97 -0.92
CA ILE A 102 -6.85 4.48 -0.37
C ILE A 102 -5.97 3.29 0.00
N CYS A 103 -4.80 3.18 -0.64
CA CYS A 103 -3.81 2.15 -0.32
C CYS A 103 -2.77 2.70 0.65
N VAL A 104 -2.64 2.08 1.81
CA VAL A 104 -1.75 2.53 2.89
C VAL A 104 -0.66 1.49 3.10
N VAL A 105 0.60 1.89 3.01
CA VAL A 105 1.75 1.00 3.20
C VAL A 105 2.80 1.71 4.04
N ALA A 106 3.04 1.25 5.24
CA ALA A 106 4.06 1.81 6.14
C ALA A 106 4.06 3.36 6.19
N TYR A 107 2.88 3.98 6.25
CA TYR A 107 2.75 5.44 6.27
C TYR A 107 3.17 6.04 7.62
N GLY A 108 2.97 5.29 8.71
CA GLY A 108 3.43 5.67 10.05
C GLY A 108 2.61 6.75 10.76
N LYS A 109 1.41 7.05 10.28
CA LYS A 109 0.44 7.94 10.94
C LYS A 109 -0.93 7.25 11.02
N ILE A 110 -1.63 7.45 12.13
CA ILE A 110 -3.00 6.95 12.32
C ILE A 110 -3.94 7.82 11.48
N LEU A 111 -4.73 7.18 10.62
CA LEU A 111 -5.76 7.84 9.84
C LEU A 111 -7.01 8.05 10.69
N PRO A 112 -7.55 9.28 10.76
CA PRO A 112 -8.81 9.54 11.46
C PRO A 112 -10.00 8.98 10.65
N LYS A 113 -11.10 8.72 11.35
CA LYS A 113 -12.31 8.16 10.76
C LYS A 113 -12.81 8.97 9.56
N GLU A 114 -12.66 10.29 9.61
CA GLU A 114 -13.04 11.21 8.54
C GLU A 114 -12.32 10.95 7.22
N ILE A 115 -11.11 10.34 7.26
CA ILE A 115 -10.37 9.90 6.06
C ILE A 115 -10.75 8.46 5.69
N LEU A 116 -10.89 7.58 6.67
CA LEU A 116 -11.24 6.17 6.44
C LEU A 116 -12.59 6.03 5.71
N ASP A 117 -13.51 6.95 5.95
CA ASP A 117 -14.86 6.94 5.36
C ASP A 117 -14.95 7.63 3.98
N ILE A 118 -13.84 8.20 3.43
CA ILE A 118 -13.89 8.90 2.15
C ILE A 118 -14.01 7.93 0.96
N PRO A 119 -13.11 6.92 0.83
CA PRO A 119 -13.09 6.11 -0.38
C PRO A 119 -14.24 5.10 -0.42
N LYS A 120 -14.83 4.93 -1.60
CA LYS A 120 -15.95 4.01 -1.84
C LYS A 120 -15.64 2.57 -1.43
N TYR A 121 -14.42 2.11 -1.70
CA TYR A 121 -13.97 0.75 -1.39
C TYR A 121 -13.07 0.70 -0.14
N GLY A 122 -13.11 1.73 0.69
CA GLY A 122 -12.39 1.79 1.96
C GLY A 122 -10.88 2.03 1.82
N CYS A 123 -10.20 1.94 2.95
CA CYS A 123 -8.75 2.04 3.05
C CYS A 123 -8.16 0.64 3.23
N ILE A 124 -7.19 0.27 2.39
CA ILE A 124 -6.51 -1.02 2.42
C ILE A 124 -5.09 -0.81 2.93
N ASN A 125 -4.69 -1.57 3.95
CA ASN A 125 -3.34 -1.57 4.49
C ASN A 125 -2.58 -2.84 4.04
N VAL A 126 -1.30 -2.68 3.72
CA VAL A 126 -0.35 -3.79 3.54
C VAL A 126 0.49 -3.90 4.80
N HIS A 127 0.29 -4.98 5.56
CA HIS A 127 0.96 -5.23 6.82
C HIS A 127 1.92 -6.40 6.70
N ALA A 128 3.16 -6.20 7.15
CA ALA A 128 4.25 -7.17 6.96
C ALA A 128 4.28 -8.25 8.05
N SER A 129 3.15 -8.89 8.30
CA SER A 129 3.02 -10.10 9.12
C SER A 129 1.81 -10.93 8.69
N ILE A 130 1.72 -12.16 9.20
CA ILE A 130 0.51 -12.99 9.14
C ILE A 130 -0.39 -12.57 10.30
N LEU A 131 -1.35 -11.67 10.05
CA LEU A 131 -2.28 -11.21 11.08
C LEU A 131 -3.14 -12.36 11.62
N PRO A 132 -3.49 -12.36 12.90
CA PRO A 132 -3.35 -11.28 13.89
C PRO A 132 -1.99 -11.20 14.59
N LYS A 133 -0.99 -11.99 14.18
CA LYS A 133 0.35 -11.98 14.77
C LYS A 133 1.07 -10.68 14.42
N TYR A 134 1.76 -10.09 15.37
CA TYR A 134 2.54 -8.86 15.20
C TYR A 134 1.75 -7.66 14.69
N ARG A 135 0.53 -7.44 15.20
CA ARG A 135 -0.15 -6.15 15.05
C ARG A 135 0.74 -5.01 15.52
N GLY A 136 0.62 -3.85 14.88
CA GLY A 136 1.36 -2.65 15.27
C GLY A 136 2.73 -2.53 14.60
N ALA A 137 3.69 -1.93 15.32
CA ALA A 137 4.97 -1.55 14.76
C ALA A 137 5.97 -2.70 14.66
N ALA A 138 6.85 -2.63 13.65
CA ALA A 138 8.04 -3.48 13.49
C ALA A 138 7.76 -4.99 13.39
N PRO A 139 6.74 -5.46 12.64
CA PRO A 139 6.39 -6.88 12.57
C PRO A 139 7.53 -7.76 12.04
N ILE A 140 8.30 -7.28 11.07
CA ILE A 140 9.43 -8.00 10.46
C ILE A 140 10.53 -8.24 11.50
N GLN A 141 10.87 -7.19 12.26
CA GLN A 141 11.89 -7.28 13.33
C GLN A 141 11.48 -8.29 14.39
N TRP A 142 10.22 -8.28 14.79
CA TRP A 142 9.70 -9.22 15.78
C TRP A 142 9.72 -10.66 15.27
N ALA A 143 9.40 -10.91 14.01
CA ALA A 143 9.46 -12.25 13.43
C ALA A 143 10.89 -12.82 13.48
N VAL A 144 11.88 -12.00 13.11
CA VAL A 144 13.31 -12.41 13.16
C VAL A 144 13.79 -12.59 14.60
N LEU A 145 13.52 -11.63 15.49
CA LEU A 145 13.93 -11.71 16.90
C LEU A 145 13.35 -12.91 17.65
N ASN A 146 12.13 -13.31 17.32
CA ASN A 146 11.49 -14.47 17.93
C ASN A 146 11.90 -15.80 17.28
N GLY A 147 12.73 -15.77 16.24
CA GLY A 147 13.18 -16.98 15.54
C GLY A 147 12.05 -17.70 14.80
N ASP A 148 11.06 -16.94 14.33
CA ASP A 148 9.96 -17.51 13.55
C ASP A 148 10.50 -18.18 12.29
N LYS A 149 9.92 -19.31 11.91
CA LYS A 149 10.29 -20.03 10.68
C LYS A 149 9.45 -19.59 9.48
N VAL A 150 8.28 -19.00 9.74
CA VAL A 150 7.33 -18.53 8.74
C VAL A 150 6.84 -17.15 9.12
N THR A 151 6.75 -16.28 8.12
CA THR A 151 6.13 -14.96 8.19
C THR A 151 5.34 -14.71 6.91
N GLY A 152 4.89 -13.51 6.68
CA GLY A 152 4.16 -13.17 5.47
C GLY A 152 3.72 -11.73 5.41
N VAL A 153 2.83 -11.46 4.49
CA VAL A 153 2.19 -10.16 4.31
C VAL A 153 0.68 -10.35 4.28
N THR A 154 -0.02 -9.45 4.94
CA THR A 154 -1.48 -9.40 4.97
C THR A 154 -1.96 -8.10 4.33
N THR A 155 -2.91 -8.18 3.41
CA THR A 155 -3.74 -7.02 3.04
C THR A 155 -5.02 -7.05 3.85
N MET A 156 -5.44 -5.90 4.38
CA MET A 156 -6.59 -5.79 5.26
C MET A 156 -7.30 -4.45 5.09
N TYR A 157 -8.58 -4.40 5.39
CA TYR A 157 -9.26 -3.13 5.57
C TYR A 157 -8.77 -2.41 6.83
N MET A 158 -8.65 -1.09 6.73
CA MET A 158 -8.35 -0.27 7.91
C MET A 158 -9.63 0.12 8.64
N ASP A 159 -9.54 0.10 9.96
CA ASP A 159 -10.53 0.68 10.86
C ASP A 159 -9.88 1.65 11.85
N VAL A 160 -10.62 2.07 12.88
CA VAL A 160 -10.10 2.99 13.91
C VAL A 160 -9.11 2.32 14.88
N GLY A 161 -9.04 0.99 14.88
CA GLY A 161 -8.08 0.20 15.66
C GLY A 161 -6.76 0.04 14.92
N MET A 162 -5.72 -0.37 15.65
CA MET A 162 -4.42 -0.66 15.06
C MET A 162 -4.39 -2.09 14.54
N ASP A 163 -4.40 -2.24 13.21
CA ASP A 163 -4.35 -3.52 12.50
C ASP A 163 -5.44 -4.51 12.97
N THR A 164 -6.67 -4.00 13.16
CA THR A 164 -7.82 -4.77 13.67
C THR A 164 -8.93 -4.98 12.64
N GLY A 165 -8.84 -4.35 11.47
CA GLY A 165 -9.83 -4.51 10.41
C GLY A 165 -9.83 -5.88 9.75
N ASP A 166 -10.78 -6.11 8.86
CA ASP A 166 -10.97 -7.40 8.20
C ASP A 166 -9.83 -7.73 7.24
N ILE A 167 -9.31 -8.94 7.36
CA ILE A 167 -8.27 -9.48 6.48
C ILE A 167 -8.86 -9.75 5.09
N ILE A 168 -8.17 -9.33 4.04
CA ILE A 168 -8.57 -9.57 2.66
C ILE A 168 -7.78 -10.74 2.08
N LEU A 169 -6.45 -10.63 2.04
CA LEU A 169 -5.56 -11.68 1.56
C LEU A 169 -4.33 -11.82 2.47
N VAL A 170 -3.76 -13.02 2.48
CA VAL A 170 -2.51 -13.33 3.17
C VAL A 170 -1.59 -14.08 2.21
N GLU A 171 -0.32 -13.73 2.18
CA GLU A 171 0.72 -14.49 1.48
C GLU A 171 1.84 -14.82 2.46
N GLU A 172 2.03 -16.14 2.69
CA GLU A 172 3.02 -16.66 3.62
C GLU A 172 4.35 -16.94 2.93
N THR A 173 5.44 -16.86 3.69
CA THR A 173 6.78 -17.20 3.23
C THR A 173 7.65 -17.69 4.38
N ASN A 174 8.60 -18.59 4.09
CA ASN A 174 9.56 -19.04 5.09
C ASN A 174 10.60 -17.96 5.37
N ILE A 175 11.13 -17.93 6.59
CA ILE A 175 12.32 -17.14 6.96
C ILE A 175 13.53 -18.07 6.87
N GLY A 176 14.57 -17.65 6.13
CA GLY A 176 15.81 -18.39 6.04
C GLY A 176 16.58 -18.41 7.37
N GLU A 177 17.33 -19.48 7.65
CA GLU A 177 18.05 -19.63 8.92
C GLU A 177 19.07 -18.52 9.17
N GLU A 178 19.72 -18.05 8.11
CA GLU A 178 20.71 -16.96 8.15
C GLU A 178 20.16 -15.64 7.58
N GLU A 179 18.84 -15.58 7.28
CA GLU A 179 18.24 -14.41 6.67
C GLU A 179 18.18 -13.24 7.65
N THR A 180 18.82 -12.15 7.29
CA THR A 180 18.79 -10.92 8.09
C THR A 180 17.44 -10.20 7.97
N THR A 181 17.15 -9.34 8.94
CA THR A 181 15.95 -8.48 8.88
C THR A 181 15.90 -7.61 7.61
N GLY A 182 17.05 -7.16 7.10
CA GLY A 182 17.13 -6.35 5.88
C GLY A 182 16.75 -7.16 4.64
N GLU A 183 17.29 -8.36 4.49
CA GLU A 183 16.96 -9.25 3.38
C GLU A 183 15.48 -9.66 3.40
N LEU A 184 14.96 -9.98 4.59
CA LEU A 184 13.54 -10.28 4.77
C LEU A 184 12.65 -9.06 4.44
N TRP A 185 13.07 -7.85 4.83
CA TRP A 185 12.38 -6.60 4.49
C TRP A 185 12.26 -6.42 2.98
N ASP A 186 13.37 -6.56 2.25
CA ASP A 186 13.38 -6.41 0.79
C ASP A 186 12.50 -7.45 0.10
N ARG A 187 12.47 -8.66 0.62
CA ARG A 187 11.66 -9.74 0.07
C ARG A 187 10.17 -9.55 0.36
N LEU A 188 9.82 -9.19 1.60
CA LEU A 188 8.43 -8.93 1.99
C LEU A 188 7.87 -7.67 1.31
N SER A 189 8.68 -6.67 0.99
CA SER A 189 8.23 -5.49 0.25
C SER A 189 7.72 -5.85 -1.14
N LYS A 190 8.41 -6.75 -1.84
CA LYS A 190 8.00 -7.27 -3.17
C LYS A 190 6.74 -8.13 -3.08
N ILE A 191 6.68 -9.02 -2.08
CA ILE A 191 5.48 -9.84 -1.82
C ILE A 191 4.28 -8.91 -1.55
N GLY A 192 4.47 -7.88 -0.72
CA GLY A 192 3.44 -6.91 -0.36
C GLY A 192 2.92 -6.11 -1.56
N GLY A 193 3.80 -5.67 -2.45
CA GLY A 193 3.41 -4.99 -3.68
C GLY A 193 2.56 -5.89 -4.59
N ASN A 194 3.00 -7.11 -4.81
CA ASN A 194 2.25 -8.09 -5.61
C ASN A 194 0.91 -8.48 -4.97
N LEU A 195 0.88 -8.64 -3.63
CA LEU A 195 -0.33 -8.97 -2.91
C LEU A 195 -1.35 -7.83 -2.96
N LEU A 196 -0.88 -6.57 -2.89
CA LEU A 196 -1.75 -5.40 -3.05
C LEU A 196 -2.41 -5.37 -4.43
N VAL A 197 -1.65 -5.64 -5.50
CA VAL A 197 -2.19 -5.76 -6.86
C VAL A 197 -3.24 -6.87 -6.95
N LYS A 198 -2.99 -8.04 -6.35
CA LYS A 198 -3.98 -9.14 -6.28
C LYS A 198 -5.24 -8.73 -5.52
N THR A 199 -5.10 -7.92 -4.48
CA THR A 199 -6.20 -7.44 -3.64
C THR A 199 -7.13 -6.48 -4.38
N LEU A 200 -6.59 -5.72 -5.34
CA LEU A 200 -7.34 -4.72 -6.12
C LEU A 200 -7.99 -5.29 -7.40
N LYS A 201 -7.68 -6.51 -7.77
CA LYS A 201 -8.32 -7.26 -8.88
C LYS A 201 -9.57 -7.98 -8.40
#